data_fa5451be26172a0f6eeff62350f1fbc2
#
_entry.id   fa5451be26172a0f6eeff62350f1fbc2
#
_cell.length_a   1.000
_cell.length_b   1.000
_cell.length_c   1.000
_cell.angle_alpha   90.00
_cell.angle_beta   90.00
_cell.angle_gamma   90.00
#
_symmetry.space_group_name_H-M   'P 1'
#
loop_
_entity.id
_entity.type
_entity.pdbx_description
1 polymer ?
#
loop_
_entity_poly.entity_id
_entity_poly.type
_entity_poly.pdbx_seq_one_letter_code
_entity_poly.pdbx_strand_id
1 'polypeptide(L)'
;MRNFKRLILPALVFAGALTVAGTVGEAACVSKGGRGTGGSRDSAMFQAWEAVLQATSWGSWAQFMASGAKVGSAPGYRVSNLRSSCKPGGMMGTECVITAHLCN
;
A
#
# COMPACT_ATOMS: atom_id res chain seq x y z
N MET A 1 -29.16 10.99 32.38
CA MET A 1 -29.21 10.83 31.72
C MET A 1 -29.22 10.78 30.96
N ARG A 2 -29.12 10.53 31.06
CA ARG A 2 -29.26 10.30 30.09
C ARG A 2 -29.09 10.18 29.10
N ASN A 3 -29.15 10.12 29.29
CA ASN A 3 -29.18 9.90 28.21
C ASN A 3 -28.71 9.63 27.49
N PHE A 4 -28.57 9.51 27.65
CA PHE A 4 -28.23 9.16 26.74
C PHE A 4 -28.03 8.89 26.08
N LYS A 5 -28.27 8.98 26.42
CA LYS A 5 -28.37 8.55 25.70
C LYS A 5 -28.26 8.56 24.78
N ARG A 6 -28.30 8.66 25.16
CA ARG A 6 -28.31 8.53 24.16
C ARG A 6 -27.83 8.54 23.26
N LEU A 7 -27.75 8.45 23.66
CA LEU A 7 -27.40 8.31 22.68
C LEU A 7 -26.91 8.09 21.84
N ILE A 8 -27.00 8.04 22.10
CA ILE A 8 -26.68 7.68 21.26
C ILE A 8 -26.40 7.47 20.43
N LEU A 9 -26.45 7.39 20.50
CA LEU A 9 -26.28 7.05 19.51
C LEU A 9 -25.95 6.95 18.68
N PRO A 10 -25.99 7.04 18.85
CA PRO A 10 -25.74 6.77 17.84
C PRO A 10 -25.37 6.63 17.13
N ALA A 11 -25.25 6.51 17.24
CA ALA A 11 -24.89 6.13 16.32
C ALA A 11 -24.55 5.93 15.64
N LEU A 12 -24.53 5.86 15.81
CA LEU A 12 -24.26 5.46 15.01
C LEU A 12 -23.97 5.42 14.22
N VAL A 13 -24.03 5.47 14.47
CA VAL A 13 -23.81 5.23 13.57
C VAL A 13 -23.38 5.15 12.95
N PHE A 14 -23.26 5.15 12.91
CA PHE A 14 -22.93 4.83 12.13
C PHE A 14 -22.68 4.53 11.42
N ALA A 15 -22.81 4.53 11.66
CA ALA A 15 -22.67 3.98 10.89
C ALA A 15 -22.47 3.79 10.12
N GLY A 16 -22.45 3.85 10.15
CA GLY A 16 -22.26 3.47 9.28
C GLY A 16 -21.91 3.28 8.57
N ALA A 17 -21.92 3.36 8.70
CA ALA A 17 -21.64 2.99 7.95
C ALA A 17 -21.26 2.81 7.31
N LEU A 18 -21.17 2.86 7.32
CA LEU A 18 -20.92 2.48 6.69
C LEU A 18 -20.47 2.17 6.05
N THR A 19 -20.34 2.05 6.15
CA THR A 19 -20.04 1.55 5.57
C THR A 19 -19.66 1.15 4.87
N VAL A 20 -19.26 1.37 4.98
CA VAL A 20 -18.91 0.87 4.24
C VAL A 20 -19.25 0.28 3.41
N ALA A 21 -19.40 0.24 3.59
CA ALA A 21 -20.30 -0.49 2.79
C ALA A 21 -20.22 -0.26 1.35
N GLY A 22 -20.27 0.89 0.99
CA GLY A 22 -20.33 1.18 -0.41
C GLY A 22 -19.26 0.50 -1.23
N THR A 23 -18.26 0.05 -0.56
CA THR A 23 -17.16 -0.58 -1.27
C THR A 23 -17.38 -2.07 -1.50
N VAL A 24 -18.48 -2.60 -0.98
CA VAL A 24 -18.73 -4.02 -1.15
C VAL A 24 -18.86 -4.33 -2.63
N GLY A 25 -18.10 -5.31 -3.08
CA GLY A 25 -18.15 -5.73 -4.46
C GLY A 25 -17.36 -4.90 -5.42
N GLU A 26 -16.80 -3.80 -4.98
CA GLU A 26 -16.02 -2.94 -5.86
C GLU A 26 -14.54 -3.08 -5.59
N ALA A 27 -13.78 -3.09 -6.64
CA ALA A 27 -12.34 -3.09 -6.52
C ALA A 27 -11.90 -1.76 -5.95
N ALA A 28 -11.05 -1.80 -4.96
CA ALA A 28 -10.44 -0.61 -4.41
C ALA A 28 -9.09 -0.41 -5.09
N CYS A 29 -8.85 0.79 -5.55
CA CYS A 29 -7.60 1.12 -6.21
C CYS A 29 -6.92 2.25 -5.48
N VAL A 30 -5.60 2.16 -5.36
CA VAL A 30 -4.80 3.21 -4.75
C VAL A 30 -3.55 3.41 -5.59
N SER A 31 -3.03 4.63 -5.56
CA SER A 31 -1.74 4.94 -6.16
C SER A 31 -0.76 5.17 -5.04
N LYS A 32 0.36 4.48 -5.08
CA LYS A 32 1.35 4.55 -4.02
C LYS A 32 2.74 4.72 -4.61
N GLY A 33 3.58 5.37 -3.83
CA GLY A 33 4.98 5.53 -4.19
C GLY A 33 5.87 5.06 -3.06
N GLY A 34 7.07 4.65 -3.41
CA GLY A 34 8.05 4.22 -2.44
C GLY A 34 9.44 4.60 -2.89
N ARG A 35 10.33 4.75 -1.93
CA ARG A 35 11.73 5.09 -2.18
C ARG A 35 12.60 4.06 -1.49
N GLY A 36 13.65 3.66 -2.17
CA GLY A 36 14.60 2.72 -1.60
C GLY A 36 16.02 3.10 -1.96
N THR A 37 16.95 2.68 -1.12
CA THR A 37 18.37 2.88 -1.39
C THR A 37 19.06 1.53 -1.28
N GLY A 38 20.14 1.38 -2.03
CA GLY A 38 20.90 0.16 -2.02
C GLY A 38 22.23 0.34 -2.68
N GLY A 39 23.06 -0.68 -2.58
CA GLY A 39 24.37 -0.69 -3.25
C GLY A 39 24.27 -0.95 -4.73
N SER A 40 23.13 -1.37 -5.20
CA SER A 40 22.87 -1.61 -6.61
C SER A 40 21.47 -1.16 -6.95
N ARG A 41 21.20 -1.06 -8.26
CA ARG A 41 19.87 -0.70 -8.71
C ARG A 41 18.83 -1.74 -8.24
N ASP A 42 19.19 -3.02 -8.32
CA ASP A 42 18.26 -4.08 -7.95
C ASP A 42 17.87 -4.01 -6.48
N SER A 43 18.85 -3.79 -5.61
CA SER A 43 18.55 -3.73 -4.19
C SER A 43 17.78 -2.46 -3.84
N ALA A 44 18.08 -1.34 -4.48
CA ALA A 44 17.33 -0.10 -4.27
C ALA A 44 15.89 -0.24 -4.77
N MET A 45 15.70 -0.89 -5.92
CA MET A 45 14.36 -1.17 -6.46
C MET A 45 13.56 -2.07 -5.52
N PHE A 46 14.21 -3.10 -4.97
CA PHE A 46 13.54 -4.00 -4.04
C PHE A 46 13.03 -3.23 -2.82
N GLN A 47 13.87 -2.39 -2.24
CA GLN A 47 13.47 -1.60 -1.08
C GLN A 47 12.38 -0.60 -1.43
N ALA A 48 12.46 0.01 -2.61
CA ALA A 48 11.42 0.94 -3.04
C ALA A 48 10.08 0.22 -3.19
N TRP A 49 10.10 -1.01 -3.71
CA TRP A 49 8.87 -1.79 -3.87
C TRP A 49 8.32 -2.22 -2.52
N GLU A 50 9.20 -2.61 -1.58
CA GLU A 50 8.75 -2.90 -0.23
C GLU A 50 8.02 -1.71 0.37
N ALA A 51 8.53 -0.51 0.17
CA ALA A 51 7.88 0.69 0.70
C ALA A 51 6.49 0.88 0.08
N VAL A 52 6.34 0.61 -1.21
CA VAL A 52 5.03 0.67 -1.86
C VAL A 52 4.07 -0.33 -1.21
N LEU A 53 4.51 -1.56 -1.00
CA LEU A 53 3.64 -2.59 -0.42
C LEU A 53 3.28 -2.26 1.01
N GLN A 54 4.23 -1.80 1.81
CA GLN A 54 3.95 -1.43 3.19
C GLN A 54 2.97 -0.27 3.28
N ALA A 55 3.03 0.65 2.33
CA ALA A 55 2.08 1.76 2.29
C ALA A 55 0.71 1.32 1.80
N THR A 56 0.61 0.15 1.19
CA THR A 56 -0.64 -0.36 0.65
C THR A 56 -1.29 -1.35 1.60
N SER A 57 -0.54 -2.37 2.01
CA SER A 57 -1.08 -3.43 2.86
C SER A 57 0.07 -4.23 3.46
N TRP A 58 0.11 -4.28 4.78
CA TRP A 58 1.11 -5.10 5.47
C TRP A 58 0.95 -6.58 5.13
N GLY A 59 -0.28 -7.04 4.90
CA GLY A 59 -0.51 -8.42 4.50
C GLY A 59 0.07 -8.73 3.14
N SER A 60 -0.07 -7.81 2.19
CA SER A 60 0.53 -7.99 0.87
C SER A 60 2.05 -8.02 0.97
N TRP A 61 2.63 -7.11 1.75
CA TRP A 61 4.07 -7.09 1.96
C TRP A 61 4.56 -8.40 2.57
N ALA A 62 3.86 -8.90 3.60
CA ALA A 62 4.27 -10.13 4.27
C ALA A 62 4.24 -11.32 3.31
N GLN A 63 3.20 -11.41 2.49
CA GLN A 63 3.13 -12.49 1.50
C GLN A 63 4.21 -12.35 0.44
N PHE A 64 4.49 -11.13 0.02
CA PHE A 64 5.56 -10.86 -0.92
C PHE A 64 6.90 -11.36 -0.39
N MET A 65 7.20 -11.02 0.87
CA MET A 65 8.45 -11.44 1.48
C MET A 65 8.51 -12.96 1.64
N ALA A 66 7.41 -13.57 2.03
CA ALA A 66 7.40 -15.01 2.25
C ALA A 66 7.50 -15.81 0.95
N SER A 67 6.97 -15.28 -0.13
CA SER A 67 6.94 -16.00 -1.41
C SER A 67 8.18 -15.77 -2.25
N GLY A 68 9.01 -14.80 -1.92
CA GLY A 68 10.17 -14.47 -2.74
C GLY A 68 9.80 -13.86 -4.07
N ALA A 69 8.67 -13.18 -4.13
CA ALA A 69 8.19 -12.59 -5.37
C ALA A 69 9.09 -11.47 -5.84
N LYS A 70 8.88 -11.08 -7.08
CA LYS A 70 9.72 -10.05 -7.71
C LYS A 70 9.10 -8.68 -7.57
N VAL A 71 9.95 -7.67 -7.68
CA VAL A 71 9.51 -6.28 -7.75
C VAL A 71 8.41 -6.16 -8.81
N GLY A 72 7.34 -5.47 -8.47
CA GLY A 72 6.18 -5.33 -9.33
C GLY A 72 5.05 -6.28 -8.99
N SER A 73 5.27 -7.24 -8.10
CA SER A 73 4.25 -8.17 -7.65
C SER A 73 3.68 -7.72 -6.32
N ALA A 74 2.37 -7.64 -6.24
CA ALA A 74 1.69 -7.24 -5.01
C ALA A 74 0.61 -8.27 -4.71
N PRO A 75 0.89 -9.24 -3.83
CA PRO A 75 -0.10 -10.28 -3.52
C PRO A 75 -1.43 -9.67 -3.11
N GLY A 76 -2.50 -10.14 -3.74
CA GLY A 76 -3.84 -9.63 -3.50
C GLY A 76 -4.22 -8.42 -4.32
N TYR A 77 -3.32 -7.92 -5.17
CA TYR A 77 -3.57 -6.72 -5.96
C TYR A 77 -3.14 -6.92 -7.40
N ARG A 78 -3.83 -6.21 -8.29
CA ARG A 78 -3.37 -6.04 -9.66
C ARG A 78 -2.56 -4.75 -9.73
N VAL A 79 -1.38 -4.84 -10.32
CA VAL A 79 -0.48 -3.70 -10.42
C VAL A 79 -0.51 -3.18 -11.85
N SER A 80 -0.64 -1.87 -11.98
CA SER A 80 -0.58 -1.20 -13.28
C SER A 80 0.15 0.12 -13.14
N ASN A 81 0.53 0.69 -14.27
CA ASN A 81 1.20 1.99 -14.32
C ASN A 81 2.42 2.04 -13.40
N LEU A 82 3.16 0.94 -13.36
CA LEU A 82 4.37 0.88 -12.57
C LEU A 82 5.44 1.71 -13.26
N ARG A 83 6.02 2.64 -12.53
CA ARG A 83 7.09 3.49 -13.02
C ARG A 83 8.20 3.50 -12.01
N SER A 84 9.42 3.53 -12.49
CA SER A 84 10.57 3.58 -11.61
C SER A 84 11.61 4.52 -12.17
N SER A 85 12.37 5.10 -11.26
CA SER A 85 13.46 5.99 -11.61
C SER A 85 14.55 5.80 -10.58
N CYS A 86 15.75 5.58 -11.06
CA CYS A 86 16.90 5.36 -10.18
C CYS A 86 17.99 6.36 -10.51
N LYS A 87 18.74 6.77 -9.50
CA LYS A 87 19.83 7.69 -9.67
C LYS A 87 20.91 7.40 -8.63
N PRO A 88 22.13 7.86 -8.85
CA PRO A 88 23.14 7.80 -7.80
C PRO A 88 22.67 8.65 -6.63
N GLY A 89 22.81 8.14 -5.41
CA GLY A 89 22.40 8.86 -4.22
C GLY A 89 22.03 7.93 -3.11
N GLY A 90 21.53 8.54 -2.03
CA GLY A 90 21.19 7.77 -0.86
C GLY A 90 22.41 7.31 -0.11
N MET A 91 22.16 6.66 1.02
CA MET A 91 23.25 6.25 1.89
C MET A 91 24.08 5.11 1.31
N MET A 92 23.46 4.29 0.46
CA MET A 92 24.09 3.09 -0.06
C MET A 92 24.65 3.26 -1.47
N GLY A 93 24.44 4.42 -2.09
CA GLY A 93 25.01 4.71 -3.40
C GLY A 93 24.01 4.80 -4.54
N THR A 94 22.88 4.11 -4.44
CA THR A 94 21.82 4.14 -5.46
C THR A 94 20.49 4.40 -4.79
N GLU A 95 19.70 5.27 -5.37
CA GLU A 95 18.36 5.58 -4.87
C GLU A 95 17.36 5.35 -5.98
N CYS A 96 16.29 4.63 -5.68
CA CYS A 96 15.20 4.38 -6.62
C CYS A 96 13.88 4.83 -6.04
N VAL A 97 13.02 5.31 -6.91
CA VAL A 97 11.64 5.64 -6.58
C VAL A 97 10.74 4.83 -7.49
N ILE A 98 9.72 4.22 -6.90
CA ILE A 98 8.72 3.47 -7.67
C ILE A 98 7.36 4.05 -7.35
N THR A 99 6.55 4.22 -8.39
CA THR A 99 5.13 4.54 -8.23
C THR A 99 4.34 3.47 -8.95
N ALA A 100 3.16 3.15 -8.42
CA ALA A 100 2.31 2.14 -9.02
C ALA A 100 0.87 2.37 -8.64
N HIS A 101 -0.01 1.83 -9.47
CA HIS A 101 -1.44 1.82 -9.24
C HIS A 101 -1.81 0.38 -8.87
N LEU A 102 -2.46 0.22 -7.71
CA LEU A 102 -2.77 -1.11 -7.17
C LEU A 102 -4.25 -1.21 -6.95
N CYS A 103 -4.86 -2.26 -7.51
CA CYS A 103 -6.29 -2.52 -7.39
C CYS A 103 -6.52 -3.90 -6.83
N ASN A 104 -7.43 -4.01 -5.88
CA ASN A 104 -7.79 -5.34 -5.40
C ASN A 104 -9.23 -5.71 -5.69
#